data_eb5d452cda08abf1b3574bfc2ba20505
#
_entry.id   eb5d452cda08abf1b3574bfc2ba20505
#
_cell.length_a   1.000
_cell.length_b   1.000
_cell.length_c   1.000
_cell.angle_alpha   90.00
_cell.angle_beta   90.00
_cell.angle_gamma   90.00
#
_symmetry.space_group_name_H-M   'P 1'
#
loop_
_entity.id
_entity.type
_entity.pdbx_description
1 polymer ?
#
loop_
_entity_poly.entity_id
_entity_poly.type
_entity_poly.pdbx_seq_one_letter_code
_entity_poly.pdbx_strand_id
1 'polypeptide(L)'
;MRVRSSLAAIVLAAILAGVSPAAAAPDGTLTIGVHVTLVSRWLDPGDTEALITPFMVLYAIHDALVKPMPAGLNTPSLAESWSVSKDGLTYEFLIRKGVRFHNGDPVTAEDVKFTFDRYKGSGAKLLKDKVKDVQIVASNRVRFVLKEPWPDFMSFYGTSATGAAWIVPKKHIEKVGEDAFKKAPVGAGPYKVVSFTPGIELVLEAFPDYWRKAPSVKHLIMRSIPDETTRAAAVKTGQIDIGFLFGGAIAEELRRSPGIKIAAPLLYGIYWLDFLDQWDPKSPWHDQRVRLAASLAIDRQAINQAEMLGLGKLTGSFVPPTFEFALPIEAPPFDPKRAKQLMVEAGYPNGFDAGDLTPLPPYSSVAEAIAGNLQAIGIRSRVRTMERATFLSTWREKKLTGLVIGATGAAGNAAARLEPFFTKGGTYAYGVVPEIDDLFQRQANELDRKKREGMLHQIQKIVADRVLVAPLYQQAFPWGVGSRVEESTAGLVQGFPYTGPAEDLKLK
;
A
#
# COMPACT_ATOMS: atom_id res chain seq x y z
N MET A 1 -26.28 89.27 -3.76
CA MET A 1 -25.02 88.75 -3.31
C MET A 1 -25.24 87.30 -2.87
N ARG A 2 -24.80 86.30 -3.62
CA ARG A 2 -24.91 84.88 -3.30
C ARG A 2 -23.50 84.30 -3.13
N VAL A 3 -23.21 83.88 -1.93
CA VAL A 3 -21.98 83.17 -1.58
C VAL A 3 -22.17 81.68 -1.93
N ARG A 4 -21.30 81.11 -2.77
CA ARG A 4 -21.26 79.68 -3.07
C ARG A 4 -20.22 79.03 -2.23
N SER A 5 -20.62 78.14 -1.32
CA SER A 5 -19.78 77.27 -0.54
C SER A 5 -19.45 76.00 -1.34
N SER A 6 -18.17 75.79 -1.63
CA SER A 6 -17.67 74.54 -2.25
C SER A 6 -17.34 73.56 -1.16
N LEU A 7 -18.08 72.40 -1.08
CA LEU A 7 -17.70 71.25 -0.27
C LEU A 7 -16.66 70.42 -1.04
N ALA A 8 -15.47 70.28 -0.50
CA ALA A 8 -14.49 69.33 -0.95
C ALA A 8 -14.77 67.94 -0.28
N ALA A 9 -15.15 66.95 -1.04
CA ALA A 9 -15.31 65.58 -0.58
C ALA A 9 -13.95 64.88 -0.58
N ILE A 10 -13.43 64.57 0.61
CA ILE A 10 -12.23 63.71 0.81
C ILE A 10 -12.71 62.27 0.71
N VAL A 11 -12.33 61.57 -0.37
CA VAL A 11 -12.53 60.11 -0.52
C VAL A 11 -11.39 59.42 0.20
N LEU A 12 -11.68 58.87 1.36
CA LEU A 12 -10.76 58.01 2.11
C LEU A 12 -10.82 56.61 1.54
N ALA A 13 -9.90 56.26 0.64
CA ALA A 13 -9.75 54.89 0.14
C ALA A 13 -9.14 54.02 1.24
N ALA A 14 -9.96 53.26 1.92
CA ALA A 14 -9.51 52.20 2.84
C ALA A 14 -8.86 51.05 2.06
N ILE A 15 -7.54 50.98 2.11
CA ILE A 15 -6.80 49.81 1.61
C ILE A 15 -7.02 48.69 2.65
N LEU A 16 -7.98 47.82 2.35
CA LEU A 16 -8.13 46.50 2.98
C LEU A 16 -6.97 45.61 2.49
N ALA A 17 -5.82 45.74 3.15
CA ALA A 17 -4.78 44.74 3.06
C ALA A 17 -5.36 43.46 3.64
N GLY A 18 -5.69 42.47 2.78
CA GLY A 18 -6.10 41.13 3.19
C GLY A 18 -4.97 40.52 4.00
N VAL A 19 -5.11 40.51 5.31
CA VAL A 19 -4.24 39.74 6.20
C VAL A 19 -4.63 38.28 5.95
N SER A 20 -3.88 37.58 5.07
CA SER A 20 -3.92 36.13 5.07
C SER A 20 -3.63 35.66 6.49
N PRO A 21 -4.45 34.77 7.06
CA PRO A 21 -4.12 34.23 8.38
C PRO A 21 -2.74 33.58 8.30
N ALA A 22 -1.77 34.12 9.04
CA ALA A 22 -0.48 33.50 9.17
C ALA A 22 -0.72 32.09 9.72
N ALA A 23 -0.31 31.04 9.00
CA ALA A 23 -0.36 29.68 9.51
C ALA A 23 0.36 29.67 10.86
N ALA A 24 -0.25 29.10 11.89
CA ALA A 24 0.38 28.98 13.19
C ALA A 24 1.71 28.24 13.02
N ALA A 25 2.74 28.71 13.71
CA ALA A 25 4.05 28.05 13.68
C ALA A 25 3.92 26.61 14.21
N PRO A 26 4.70 25.65 13.64
CA PRO A 26 4.70 24.27 14.13
C PRO A 26 5.02 24.21 15.63
N ASP A 27 4.26 23.40 16.40
CA ASP A 27 4.44 23.24 17.84
C ASP A 27 4.29 21.77 18.28
N GLY A 28 4.83 21.46 19.44
CA GLY A 28 4.71 20.16 20.10
C GLY A 28 5.54 19.04 19.45
N THR A 29 5.47 17.88 20.11
CA THR A 29 6.13 16.64 19.69
C THR A 29 5.12 15.53 19.60
N LEU A 30 5.09 14.82 18.47
CA LEU A 30 4.29 13.62 18.25
C LEU A 30 5.23 12.42 18.09
N THR A 31 5.00 11.38 18.88
CA THR A 31 5.80 10.15 18.84
C THR A 31 4.99 8.99 18.32
N ILE A 32 5.49 8.32 17.27
CA ILE A 32 4.92 7.12 16.68
C ILE A 32 5.77 5.91 17.06
N GLY A 33 5.18 4.92 17.73
CA GLY A 33 5.80 3.61 17.96
C GLY A 33 5.57 2.71 16.75
N VAL A 34 6.66 2.37 16.04
CA VAL A 34 6.59 1.50 14.87
C VAL A 34 6.90 0.06 15.24
N HIS A 35 6.20 -0.89 14.60
CA HIS A 35 6.25 -2.33 14.86
C HIS A 35 7.48 -3.04 14.30
N VAL A 36 8.42 -2.31 13.71
CA VAL A 36 9.60 -2.81 13.03
C VAL A 36 10.85 -2.08 13.47
N THR A 37 12.01 -2.68 13.21
CA THR A 37 13.30 -2.03 13.41
C THR A 37 13.58 -1.06 12.27
N LEU A 38 13.79 0.21 12.59
CA LEU A 38 14.15 1.25 11.62
C LEU A 38 15.61 1.05 11.18
N VAL A 39 15.82 1.03 9.87
CA VAL A 39 17.13 0.81 9.25
C VAL A 39 17.49 1.96 8.28
N SER A 40 18.78 2.28 8.15
CA SER A 40 19.25 3.44 7.37
C SER A 40 18.86 3.40 5.88
N ARG A 41 18.80 2.21 5.29
CA ARG A 41 18.40 2.05 3.87
C ARG A 41 16.97 2.51 3.58
N TRP A 42 16.09 2.57 4.58
CA TRP A 42 14.73 3.08 4.41
C TRP A 42 14.65 4.60 4.31
N LEU A 43 15.74 5.29 4.67
CA LEU A 43 15.83 6.75 4.54
C LEU A 43 16.17 7.19 3.10
N ASP A 44 16.55 6.24 2.24
CA ASP A 44 16.86 6.49 0.83
C ASP A 44 15.83 5.80 -0.08
N PRO A 45 14.99 6.55 -0.81
CA PRO A 45 14.02 5.96 -1.73
C PRO A 45 14.65 5.13 -2.85
N GLY A 46 15.91 5.43 -3.22
CA GLY A 46 16.64 4.72 -4.28
C GLY A 46 17.04 3.28 -3.92
N ASP A 47 17.01 2.92 -2.64
CA ASP A 47 17.50 1.63 -2.12
C ASP A 47 16.43 0.81 -1.38
N THR A 48 15.16 1.21 -1.49
CA THR A 48 14.08 0.52 -0.80
C THR A 48 13.71 -0.80 -1.47
N GLU A 49 13.82 -1.90 -0.72
CA GLU A 49 13.44 -3.25 -1.18
C GLU A 49 12.00 -3.64 -0.81
N ALA A 50 11.44 -3.04 0.25
CA ALA A 50 10.08 -3.31 0.71
C ALA A 50 9.05 -2.40 0.03
N LEU A 51 7.88 -2.97 -0.29
CA LEU A 51 6.84 -2.28 -1.05
C LEU A 51 6.06 -1.22 -0.26
N ILE A 52 5.87 -1.38 1.07
CA ILE A 52 5.00 -0.48 1.86
C ILE A 52 5.68 0.09 3.10
N THR A 53 6.46 -0.70 3.82
CA THR A 53 6.98 -0.32 5.14
C THR A 53 7.89 0.92 5.12
N PRO A 54 8.82 1.11 4.18
CA PRO A 54 9.67 2.29 4.13
C PRO A 54 8.89 3.60 3.93
N PHE A 55 7.71 3.53 3.34
CA PHE A 55 6.94 4.73 3.02
C PHE A 55 6.42 5.47 4.26
N MET A 56 6.36 4.82 5.44
CA MET A 56 6.11 5.52 6.70
C MET A 56 7.13 6.65 6.95
N VAL A 57 8.37 6.46 6.48
CA VAL A 57 9.47 7.40 6.61
C VAL A 57 9.58 8.31 5.38
N LEU A 58 9.43 7.74 4.19
CA LEU A 58 9.62 8.46 2.93
C LEU A 58 8.61 9.58 2.74
N TYR A 59 7.35 9.41 3.19
CA TYR A 59 6.33 10.47 3.14
C TYR A 59 6.66 11.67 4.05
N ALA A 60 7.42 11.45 5.09
CA ALA A 60 7.87 12.53 5.98
C ALA A 60 9.08 13.28 5.42
N ILE A 61 10.09 12.56 4.89
CA ILE A 61 11.40 13.15 4.53
C ILE A 61 11.45 13.60 3.07
N HIS A 62 10.86 12.82 2.15
CA HIS A 62 10.97 13.04 0.72
C HIS A 62 9.61 13.39 0.11
N ASP A 63 9.65 13.83 -1.14
CA ASP A 63 8.47 14.00 -1.95
C ASP A 63 8.66 13.39 -3.33
N ALA A 64 7.56 13.03 -3.99
CA ALA A 64 7.57 12.36 -5.27
C ALA A 64 7.03 13.25 -6.39
N LEU A 65 7.31 12.93 -7.65
CA LEU A 65 6.64 13.61 -8.77
C LEU A 65 5.13 13.44 -8.69
N VAL A 66 4.70 12.21 -8.47
CA VAL A 66 3.32 11.79 -8.28
C VAL A 66 3.32 10.77 -7.15
N LYS A 67 2.33 10.80 -6.26
CA LYS A 67 2.21 9.85 -5.15
C LYS A 67 0.75 9.62 -4.75
N PRO A 68 0.43 8.48 -4.11
CA PRO A 68 -0.87 8.29 -3.49
C PRO A 68 -1.13 9.32 -2.40
N MET A 69 -2.29 9.95 -2.46
CA MET A 69 -2.78 10.94 -1.49
C MET A 69 -4.27 10.71 -1.26
N PRO A 70 -4.92 11.39 -0.31
CA PRO A 70 -6.37 11.26 -0.12
C PRO A 70 -7.22 11.53 -1.38
N ALA A 71 -6.69 12.33 -2.31
CA ALA A 71 -7.34 12.64 -3.59
C ALA A 71 -7.26 11.50 -4.63
N GLY A 72 -6.40 10.49 -4.42
CA GLY A 72 -6.26 9.35 -5.33
C GLY A 72 -4.82 8.84 -5.45
N LEU A 73 -4.66 7.70 -6.12
CA LEU A 73 -3.38 7.01 -6.26
C LEU A 73 -2.34 7.82 -7.04
N ASN A 74 -2.76 8.49 -8.12
CA ASN A 74 -1.89 9.27 -8.98
C ASN A 74 -2.13 10.77 -8.75
N THR A 75 -1.88 11.23 -7.52
CA THR A 75 -2.04 12.66 -7.20
C THR A 75 -0.78 13.44 -7.56
N PRO A 76 -0.89 14.56 -8.33
CA PRO A 76 0.22 15.47 -8.59
C PRO A 76 0.86 15.94 -7.29
N SER A 77 2.21 15.87 -7.21
CA SER A 77 2.99 16.31 -6.04
C SER A 77 4.10 17.25 -6.49
N LEU A 78 5.36 16.85 -6.55
CA LEU A 78 6.41 17.69 -7.13
C LEU A 78 6.16 18.00 -8.61
N ALA A 79 5.52 17.09 -9.35
CA ALA A 79 4.95 17.44 -10.64
C ALA A 79 3.64 18.21 -10.44
N GLU A 80 3.51 19.34 -11.11
CA GLU A 80 2.28 20.12 -11.20
C GLU A 80 1.24 19.43 -12.08
N SER A 81 1.74 18.81 -13.16
CA SER A 81 0.94 18.04 -14.12
C SER A 81 1.83 17.07 -14.91
N TRP A 82 1.20 16.16 -15.61
CA TRP A 82 1.87 15.33 -16.61
C TRP A 82 0.95 15.09 -17.81
N SER A 83 1.54 14.68 -18.92
CA SER A 83 0.83 14.28 -20.12
C SER A 83 1.41 12.98 -20.67
N VAL A 84 0.57 12.25 -21.41
CA VAL A 84 0.94 10.99 -22.09
C VAL A 84 0.72 11.19 -23.58
N SER A 85 1.68 10.78 -24.42
CA SER A 85 1.52 10.82 -25.87
C SER A 85 0.43 9.83 -26.33
N LYS A 86 -0.16 10.10 -27.50
CA LYS A 86 -1.25 9.27 -28.04
C LYS A 86 -0.87 7.80 -28.27
N ASP A 87 0.41 7.55 -28.55
CA ASP A 87 0.97 6.20 -28.74
C ASP A 87 1.36 5.52 -27.42
N GLY A 88 1.20 6.21 -26.26
CA GLY A 88 1.56 5.67 -24.95
C GLY A 88 3.05 5.51 -24.69
N LEU A 89 3.90 6.03 -25.58
CA LEU A 89 5.36 5.87 -25.49
C LEU A 89 6.07 6.96 -24.69
N THR A 90 5.39 8.08 -24.40
CA THR A 90 6.03 9.24 -23.77
C THR A 90 5.19 9.76 -22.62
N TYR A 91 5.83 9.90 -21.45
CA TYR A 91 5.27 10.56 -20.28
C TYR A 91 6.10 11.80 -19.97
N GLU A 92 5.47 12.99 -20.01
CA GLU A 92 6.15 14.26 -19.76
C GLU A 92 5.59 14.91 -18.50
N PHE A 93 6.46 15.24 -17.54
CA PHE A 93 6.12 15.85 -16.27
C PHE A 93 6.59 17.30 -16.21
N LEU A 94 5.69 18.19 -15.77
CA LEU A 94 5.99 19.58 -15.44
C LEU A 94 6.24 19.71 -13.95
N ILE A 95 7.48 19.97 -13.54
CA ILE A 95 7.87 20.12 -12.13
C ILE A 95 7.44 21.50 -11.63
N ARG A 96 6.91 21.56 -10.39
CA ARG A 96 6.53 22.80 -9.72
C ARG A 96 7.72 23.73 -9.59
N LYS A 97 7.50 24.99 -9.90
CA LYS A 97 8.49 26.04 -9.65
C LYS A 97 8.53 26.40 -8.16
N GLY A 98 9.72 26.76 -7.66
CA GLY A 98 9.91 27.24 -6.30
C GLY A 98 10.00 26.16 -5.23
N VAL A 99 9.81 24.88 -5.56
CA VAL A 99 10.03 23.79 -4.61
C VAL A 99 11.52 23.63 -4.31
N ARG A 100 11.84 23.46 -3.04
CA ARG A 100 13.23 23.33 -2.55
C ARG A 100 13.40 22.05 -1.72
N PHE A 101 14.58 21.50 -1.78
CA PHE A 101 15.06 20.52 -0.84
C PHE A 101 15.34 21.17 0.53
N HIS A 102 15.49 20.36 1.58
CA HIS A 102 15.74 20.81 2.96
C HIS A 102 17.03 21.64 3.10
N ASN A 103 18.00 21.49 2.21
CA ASN A 103 19.22 22.25 2.13
C ASN A 103 19.11 23.58 1.35
N GLY A 104 17.91 23.91 0.85
CA GLY A 104 17.62 25.12 0.09
C GLY A 104 17.83 25.01 -1.41
N ASP A 105 18.42 23.92 -1.94
CA ASP A 105 18.58 23.71 -3.38
C ASP A 105 17.22 23.56 -4.06
N PRO A 106 17.04 24.08 -5.29
CA PRO A 106 15.79 23.87 -6.04
C PRO A 106 15.66 22.44 -6.54
N VAL A 107 14.44 21.91 -6.58
CA VAL A 107 14.13 20.65 -7.24
C VAL A 107 14.06 20.86 -8.76
N THR A 108 14.80 20.07 -9.53
CA THR A 108 14.96 20.22 -10.98
C THR A 108 14.76 18.91 -11.74
N ALA A 109 14.66 18.99 -13.07
CA ALA A 109 14.61 17.82 -13.96
C ALA A 109 15.89 16.97 -13.90
N GLU A 110 17.04 17.56 -13.55
CA GLU A 110 18.28 16.82 -13.33
C GLU A 110 18.18 15.88 -12.13
N ASP A 111 17.53 16.33 -11.05
CA ASP A 111 17.31 15.50 -9.85
C ASP A 111 16.38 14.32 -10.15
N VAL A 112 15.36 14.53 -10.98
CA VAL A 112 14.44 13.46 -11.43
C VAL A 112 15.19 12.41 -12.24
N LYS A 113 15.95 12.83 -13.25
CA LYS A 113 16.74 11.89 -14.08
C LYS A 113 17.76 11.14 -13.21
N PHE A 114 18.51 11.85 -12.37
CA PHE A 114 19.48 11.25 -11.45
C PHE A 114 18.83 10.23 -10.52
N THR A 115 17.67 10.56 -9.95
CA THR A 115 16.91 9.65 -9.07
C THR A 115 16.55 8.35 -9.79
N PHE A 116 16.06 8.44 -11.03
CA PHE A 116 15.71 7.26 -11.83
C PHE A 116 16.94 6.43 -12.20
N ASP A 117 18.00 7.08 -12.65
CA ASP A 117 19.23 6.40 -13.10
C ASP A 117 19.89 5.61 -11.96
N ARG A 118 19.93 6.20 -10.73
CA ARG A 118 20.51 5.54 -9.56
C ARG A 118 19.58 4.52 -8.88
N TYR A 119 18.30 4.47 -9.23
CA TYR A 119 17.32 3.64 -8.56
C TYR A 119 17.66 2.14 -8.64
N LYS A 120 17.72 1.46 -7.48
CA LYS A 120 18.06 0.04 -7.29
C LYS A 120 16.99 -0.72 -6.49
N GLY A 121 15.93 -0.02 -6.07
CA GLY A 121 14.90 -0.57 -5.21
C GLY A 121 13.95 -1.54 -5.89
N SER A 122 12.84 -1.79 -5.23
CA SER A 122 11.77 -2.69 -5.70
C SER A 122 11.26 -2.25 -7.08
N GLY A 123 11.22 -3.18 -8.04
CA GLY A 123 10.80 -2.86 -9.41
C GLY A 123 11.85 -2.17 -10.30
N ALA A 124 13.08 -1.94 -9.81
CA ALA A 124 14.14 -1.29 -10.61
C ALA A 124 14.36 -1.99 -11.95
N LYS A 125 14.43 -3.33 -11.95
CA LYS A 125 14.60 -4.11 -13.18
C LYS A 125 13.44 -3.85 -14.15
N LEU A 126 12.21 -3.97 -13.68
CA LEU A 126 11.01 -3.76 -14.50
C LEU A 126 10.99 -2.35 -15.12
N LEU A 127 11.20 -1.32 -14.30
CA LEU A 127 11.22 0.07 -14.78
C LEU A 127 12.31 0.31 -15.83
N LYS A 128 13.53 -0.18 -15.61
CA LYS A 128 14.67 -0.01 -16.55
C LYS A 128 14.53 -0.87 -17.81
N ASP A 129 13.85 -2.02 -17.71
CA ASP A 129 13.52 -2.83 -18.88
C ASP A 129 12.50 -2.14 -19.79
N LYS A 130 11.54 -1.40 -19.24
CA LYS A 130 10.46 -0.71 -19.98
C LYS A 130 10.81 0.70 -20.41
N VAL A 131 11.58 1.45 -19.61
CA VAL A 131 11.99 2.82 -19.95
C VAL A 131 13.22 2.78 -20.85
N LYS A 132 13.13 3.45 -22.00
CA LYS A 132 14.22 3.59 -22.96
C LYS A 132 15.18 4.71 -22.58
N ASP A 133 14.62 5.86 -22.13
CA ASP A 133 15.39 7.07 -21.83
C ASP A 133 14.62 8.02 -20.92
N VAL A 134 15.35 8.82 -20.15
CA VAL A 134 14.82 9.93 -19.36
C VAL A 134 15.48 11.22 -19.80
N GLN A 135 14.73 12.09 -20.46
CA GLN A 135 15.20 13.30 -21.13
C GLN A 135 14.91 14.55 -20.30
N ILE A 136 15.92 15.40 -20.14
CA ILE A 136 15.76 16.74 -19.57
C ILE A 136 15.33 17.66 -20.72
N VAL A 137 14.05 18.06 -20.73
CA VAL A 137 13.47 18.94 -21.74
C VAL A 137 13.71 20.41 -21.39
N ALA A 138 13.61 20.73 -20.08
CA ALA A 138 13.93 22.03 -19.50
C ALA A 138 14.26 21.83 -18.02
N SER A 139 14.73 22.85 -17.32
CA SER A 139 15.06 22.76 -15.89
C SER A 139 13.91 22.26 -15.00
N ASN A 140 12.65 22.51 -15.41
CA ASN A 140 11.43 22.06 -14.73
C ASN A 140 10.59 21.10 -15.58
N ARG A 141 11.16 20.45 -16.60
CA ARG A 141 10.41 19.55 -17.49
C ARG A 141 11.23 18.32 -17.82
N VAL A 142 10.72 17.15 -17.47
CA VAL A 142 11.37 15.86 -17.72
C VAL A 142 10.43 14.94 -18.52
N ARG A 143 11.00 14.14 -19.40
CA ARG A 143 10.28 13.22 -20.28
C ARG A 143 10.84 11.82 -20.14
N PHE A 144 9.95 10.86 -19.85
CA PHE A 144 10.24 9.43 -19.89
C PHE A 144 9.82 8.89 -21.26
N VAL A 145 10.72 8.25 -21.96
CA VAL A 145 10.47 7.58 -23.24
C VAL A 145 10.48 6.09 -22.99
N LEU A 146 9.39 5.41 -23.31
CA LEU A 146 9.24 3.97 -23.15
C LEU A 146 9.70 3.22 -24.40
N LYS A 147 10.09 1.95 -24.25
CA LYS A 147 10.45 1.07 -25.39
C LYS A 147 9.21 0.56 -26.14
N GLU A 148 8.11 0.42 -25.42
CA GLU A 148 6.79 -0.01 -25.89
C GLU A 148 5.70 0.63 -25.03
N PRO A 149 4.45 0.74 -25.51
CA PRO A 149 3.36 1.25 -24.68
C PRO A 149 3.22 0.41 -23.42
N TRP A 150 3.18 1.08 -22.28
CA TRP A 150 3.01 0.42 -20.97
C TRP A 150 2.01 1.18 -20.11
N PRO A 151 0.72 0.81 -20.16
CA PRO A 151 -0.34 1.49 -19.41
C PRO A 151 -0.14 1.54 -17.89
N ASP A 152 0.66 0.59 -17.34
CA ASP A 152 0.95 0.51 -15.92
C ASP A 152 2.15 1.36 -15.46
N PHE A 153 2.77 2.15 -16.36
CA PHE A 153 3.92 2.98 -16.00
C PHE A 153 3.66 3.81 -14.73
N MET A 154 2.53 4.52 -14.66
CA MET A 154 2.19 5.34 -13.50
C MET A 154 1.92 4.52 -12.24
N SER A 155 1.35 3.32 -12.36
CA SER A 155 1.11 2.42 -11.24
C SER A 155 2.41 1.93 -10.59
N PHE A 156 3.48 1.76 -11.37
CA PHE A 156 4.79 1.35 -10.85
C PHE A 156 5.72 2.51 -10.55
N TYR A 157 5.65 3.60 -11.29
CA TYR A 157 6.50 4.78 -11.09
C TYR A 157 5.94 5.73 -10.04
N GLY A 158 4.65 6.04 -10.09
CA GLY A 158 3.98 7.08 -9.30
C GLY A 158 3.32 6.61 -8.00
N THR A 159 3.50 5.36 -7.57
CA THR A 159 2.88 4.82 -6.36
C THR A 159 3.89 4.19 -5.41
N SER A 160 3.42 3.72 -4.26
CA SER A 160 4.24 2.94 -3.31
C SER A 160 4.58 1.52 -3.81
N ALA A 161 4.34 1.20 -5.07
CA ALA A 161 4.85 -0.02 -5.71
C ALA A 161 6.38 0.01 -5.80
N THR A 162 6.94 1.20 -5.97
CA THR A 162 8.38 1.45 -6.01
C THR A 162 8.73 2.79 -5.35
N GLY A 163 10.00 3.04 -5.05
CA GLY A 163 10.48 4.34 -4.58
C GLY A 163 10.97 5.26 -5.71
N ALA A 164 10.77 4.88 -6.97
CA ALA A 164 11.44 5.51 -8.12
C ALA A 164 11.03 6.96 -8.37
N ALA A 165 9.80 7.35 -7.99
CA ALA A 165 9.29 8.72 -8.17
C ALA A 165 9.64 9.67 -7.01
N TRP A 166 10.19 9.17 -5.90
CA TRP A 166 10.62 9.98 -4.75
C TRP A 166 11.98 10.61 -5.02
N ILE A 167 11.98 11.93 -5.20
CA ILE A 167 13.11 12.65 -5.77
C ILE A 167 14.14 13.00 -4.69
N VAL A 168 15.42 12.79 -5.02
CA VAL A 168 16.57 13.09 -4.17
C VAL A 168 17.50 14.12 -4.83
N PRO A 169 18.22 14.94 -4.02
CA PRO A 169 19.06 16.02 -4.52
C PRO A 169 20.37 15.50 -5.10
N LYS A 170 20.50 15.51 -6.44
CA LYS A 170 21.70 15.08 -7.18
C LYS A 170 22.98 15.71 -6.62
N LYS A 171 23.05 17.05 -6.62
CA LYS A 171 24.25 17.78 -6.20
C LYS A 171 24.68 17.44 -4.77
N HIS A 172 23.71 17.25 -3.85
CA HIS A 172 24.01 16.88 -2.48
C HIS A 172 24.60 15.48 -2.39
N ILE A 173 24.01 14.49 -3.05
CA ILE A 173 24.48 13.10 -3.05
C ILE A 173 25.86 12.99 -3.69
N GLU A 174 26.09 13.66 -4.83
CA GLU A 174 27.40 13.71 -5.48
C GLU A 174 28.48 14.32 -4.58
N LYS A 175 28.12 15.28 -3.70
CA LYS A 175 29.03 15.92 -2.75
C LYS A 175 29.35 15.03 -1.54
N VAL A 176 28.33 14.40 -0.92
CA VAL A 176 28.51 13.69 0.36
C VAL A 176 28.70 12.18 0.19
N GLY A 177 28.29 11.62 -0.96
CA GLY A 177 28.29 10.19 -1.24
C GLY A 177 27.04 9.45 -0.72
N GLU A 178 26.78 8.28 -1.28
CA GLU A 178 25.62 7.44 -1.02
C GLU A 178 25.48 7.04 0.46
N ASP A 179 26.57 6.64 1.09
CA ASP A 179 26.54 6.15 2.48
C ASP A 179 26.29 7.27 3.51
N ALA A 180 26.81 8.46 3.26
CA ALA A 180 26.52 9.62 4.09
C ALA A 180 25.07 10.07 3.90
N PHE A 181 24.56 10.08 2.67
CA PHE A 181 23.18 10.39 2.38
C PHE A 181 22.20 9.45 3.11
N LYS A 182 22.44 8.15 3.15
CA LYS A 182 21.59 7.17 3.88
C LYS A 182 21.56 7.39 5.39
N LYS A 183 22.55 8.06 5.96
CA LYS A 183 22.61 8.37 7.40
C LYS A 183 21.95 9.69 7.75
N ALA A 184 22.04 10.66 6.86
CA ALA A 184 21.49 12.00 7.03
C ALA A 184 20.89 12.51 5.70
N PRO A 185 19.73 11.97 5.28
CA PRO A 185 19.14 12.31 4.00
C PRO A 185 18.63 13.75 3.98
N VAL A 186 18.78 14.36 2.81
CA VAL A 186 18.16 15.63 2.45
C VAL A 186 17.04 15.32 1.47
N GLY A 187 15.81 15.65 1.82
CA GLY A 187 14.63 15.44 0.98
C GLY A 187 13.92 16.75 0.64
N ALA A 188 12.74 16.62 0.03
CA ALA A 188 11.83 17.73 -0.28
C ALA A 188 10.47 17.55 0.42
N GLY A 189 10.40 16.68 1.43
CA GLY A 189 9.19 16.38 2.20
C GLY A 189 8.91 17.39 3.31
N PRO A 190 7.81 17.17 4.06
CA PRO A 190 7.36 18.08 5.11
C PRO A 190 8.25 18.13 6.36
N TYR A 191 9.14 17.17 6.55
CA TYR A 191 10.02 17.07 7.72
C TYR A 191 11.48 16.84 7.32
N LYS A 192 12.39 17.50 8.05
CA LYS A 192 13.85 17.33 7.95
C LYS A 192 14.35 16.34 9.00
N VAL A 193 15.37 15.55 8.66
CA VAL A 193 16.05 14.68 9.62
C VAL A 193 16.90 15.52 10.59
N VAL A 194 16.66 15.36 11.88
CA VAL A 194 17.48 15.92 12.97
C VAL A 194 18.50 14.90 13.42
N SER A 195 18.06 13.66 13.72
CA SER A 195 18.93 12.56 14.10
C SER A 195 18.32 11.22 13.75
N PHE A 196 19.18 10.23 13.52
CA PHE A 196 18.78 8.85 13.33
C PHE A 196 19.71 7.93 14.10
N THR A 197 19.13 7.13 14.99
CA THR A 197 19.80 6.04 15.70
C THR A 197 19.21 4.72 15.20
N PRO A 198 19.94 3.97 14.35
CA PRO A 198 19.43 2.72 13.78
C PRO A 198 18.91 1.77 14.85
N GLY A 199 17.72 1.19 14.62
CA GLY A 199 17.08 0.28 15.56
C GLY A 199 16.41 0.94 16.77
N ILE A 200 16.61 2.23 16.99
CA ILE A 200 16.06 2.95 18.14
C ILE A 200 15.02 3.97 17.69
N GLU A 201 15.47 5.09 17.08
CA GLU A 201 14.54 6.16 16.70
C GLU A 201 15.06 7.02 15.55
N LEU A 202 14.12 7.64 14.88
CA LEU A 202 14.31 8.70 13.90
C LEU A 202 13.61 9.97 14.42
N VAL A 203 14.37 11.05 14.58
CA VAL A 203 13.87 12.36 15.03
C VAL A 203 13.81 13.30 13.82
N LEU A 204 12.64 13.86 13.60
CA LEU A 204 12.35 14.77 12.50
C LEU A 204 11.87 16.13 13.02
N GLU A 205 12.19 17.20 12.31
CA GLU A 205 11.70 18.56 12.55
C GLU A 205 10.91 19.07 11.37
N ALA A 206 9.81 19.74 11.61
CA ALA A 206 8.98 20.36 10.59
C ALA A 206 9.79 21.24 9.64
N PHE A 207 9.50 21.18 8.35
CA PHE A 207 10.02 22.07 7.32
C PHE A 207 8.96 23.13 6.99
N PRO A 208 9.04 24.35 7.57
CA PRO A 208 8.01 25.38 7.41
C PRO A 208 7.79 25.81 5.96
N ASP A 209 8.86 25.72 5.13
CA ASP A 209 8.82 26.10 3.71
C ASP A 209 8.35 24.95 2.80
N TYR A 210 7.74 23.92 3.37
CA TYR A 210 7.19 22.81 2.57
C TYR A 210 6.09 23.32 1.63
N TRP A 211 6.24 23.02 0.37
CA TRP A 211 5.47 23.63 -0.73
C TRP A 211 3.95 23.41 -0.64
N ARG A 212 3.49 22.29 -0.04
CA ARG A 212 2.05 21.97 0.03
C ARG A 212 1.40 22.61 1.25
N LYS A 213 1.94 22.41 2.43
CA LYS A 213 1.41 22.92 3.69
C LYS A 213 2.46 22.75 4.78
N ALA A 214 2.75 23.81 5.54
CA ALA A 214 3.60 23.71 6.71
C ALA A 214 3.00 22.70 7.71
N PRO A 215 3.78 21.73 8.24
CA PRO A 215 3.32 20.85 9.31
C PRO A 215 2.90 21.63 10.56
N SER A 216 1.88 21.17 11.26
CA SER A 216 1.48 21.78 12.54
C SER A 216 2.28 21.21 13.72
N VAL A 217 2.74 19.98 13.64
CA VAL A 217 3.58 19.32 14.65
C VAL A 217 5.04 19.68 14.40
N LYS A 218 5.72 20.25 15.41
CA LYS A 218 7.12 20.71 15.27
C LYS A 218 8.10 19.54 15.19
N HIS A 219 7.99 18.56 16.08
CA HIS A 219 8.86 17.39 16.11
C HIS A 219 8.06 16.12 15.91
N LEU A 220 8.47 15.31 14.93
CA LEU A 220 7.92 13.98 14.69
C LEU A 220 8.99 12.94 15.02
N ILE A 221 8.71 12.07 15.99
CA ILE A 221 9.62 11.00 16.39
C ILE A 221 9.02 9.64 15.98
N MET A 222 9.76 8.85 15.23
CA MET A 222 9.43 7.45 14.96
C MET A 222 10.34 6.57 15.80
N ARG A 223 9.77 5.79 16.72
CA ARG A 223 10.50 4.93 17.66
C ARG A 223 10.28 3.47 17.34
N SER A 224 11.35 2.69 17.19
CA SER A 224 11.29 1.25 17.01
C SER A 224 10.82 0.56 18.29
N ILE A 225 9.65 -0.06 18.27
CA ILE A 225 9.10 -0.88 19.36
C ILE A 225 8.49 -2.14 18.74
N PRO A 226 9.32 -3.12 18.31
CA PRO A 226 8.83 -4.31 17.63
C PRO A 226 7.90 -5.18 18.48
N ASP A 227 8.18 -5.28 19.79
CA ASP A 227 7.33 -6.02 20.72
C ASP A 227 5.96 -5.33 20.87
N GLU A 228 4.91 -6.07 20.58
CA GLU A 228 3.54 -5.56 20.52
C GLU A 228 3.02 -5.14 21.89
N THR A 229 3.32 -5.92 22.93
CA THR A 229 2.88 -5.68 24.30
C THR A 229 3.53 -4.42 24.87
N THR A 230 4.83 -4.27 24.65
CA THR A 230 5.60 -3.05 25.02
C THR A 230 5.04 -1.83 24.28
N ARG A 231 4.73 -1.95 23.00
CA ARG A 231 4.18 -0.87 22.19
C ARG A 231 2.77 -0.48 22.67
N ALA A 232 1.94 -1.45 23.04
CA ALA A 232 0.61 -1.20 23.63
C ALA A 232 0.71 -0.49 24.99
N ALA A 233 1.62 -0.92 25.87
CA ALA A 233 1.88 -0.24 27.14
C ALA A 233 2.34 1.19 26.95
N ALA A 234 3.22 1.46 25.95
CA ALA A 234 3.69 2.80 25.64
C ALA A 234 2.56 3.75 25.17
N VAL A 235 1.59 3.24 24.38
CA VAL A 235 0.37 4.02 24.02
C VAL A 235 -0.47 4.32 25.25
N LYS A 236 -0.70 3.32 26.13
CA LYS A 236 -1.52 3.49 27.36
C LYS A 236 -0.94 4.51 28.32
N THR A 237 0.38 4.55 28.44
CA THR A 237 1.07 5.47 29.34
C THR A 237 1.35 6.85 28.73
N GLY A 238 1.05 7.04 27.42
CA GLY A 238 1.34 8.29 26.71
C GLY A 238 2.83 8.49 26.40
N GLN A 239 3.66 7.45 26.52
CA GLN A 239 5.07 7.50 26.07
C GLN A 239 5.20 7.59 24.55
N ILE A 240 4.20 7.08 23.82
CA ILE A 240 3.99 7.30 22.40
C ILE A 240 2.55 7.73 22.17
N ASP A 241 2.34 8.58 21.16
CA ASP A 241 1.03 9.12 20.80
C ASP A 241 0.27 8.18 19.86
N ILE A 242 0.98 7.47 18.99
CA ILE A 242 0.42 6.52 18.04
C ILE A 242 1.24 5.24 18.07
N GLY A 243 0.59 4.09 18.18
CA GLY A 243 1.22 2.78 18.00
C GLY A 243 0.73 2.10 16.74
N PHE A 244 1.65 1.65 15.87
CA PHE A 244 1.30 0.97 14.63
C PHE A 244 1.12 -0.52 14.84
N LEU A 245 0.13 -1.09 14.18
CA LEU A 245 -0.14 -2.51 14.02
C LEU A 245 -0.27 -3.27 15.34
N PHE A 246 -1.51 -3.53 15.71
CA PHE A 246 -1.88 -4.39 16.83
C PHE A 246 -2.73 -5.57 16.35
N GLY A 247 -2.49 -6.75 16.90
CA GLY A 247 -3.34 -7.91 16.70
C GLY A 247 -4.68 -7.75 17.43
N GLY A 248 -5.67 -8.58 17.06
CA GLY A 248 -7.03 -8.44 17.52
C GLY A 248 -7.19 -8.31 19.05
N ALA A 249 -6.58 -9.21 19.83
CA ALA A 249 -6.71 -9.19 21.27
C ALA A 249 -6.17 -7.90 21.93
N ILE A 250 -4.99 -7.45 21.50
CA ILE A 250 -4.37 -6.22 22.04
C ILE A 250 -5.09 -4.97 21.53
N ALA A 251 -5.54 -4.95 20.29
CA ALA A 251 -6.35 -3.86 19.76
C ALA A 251 -7.68 -3.71 20.55
N GLU A 252 -8.32 -4.82 20.96
CA GLU A 252 -9.49 -4.80 21.80
C GLU A 252 -9.20 -4.27 23.21
N GLU A 253 -8.06 -4.66 23.80
CA GLU A 253 -7.61 -4.14 25.09
C GLU A 253 -7.37 -2.62 25.02
N LEU A 254 -6.71 -2.15 23.96
CA LEU A 254 -6.49 -0.72 23.72
C LEU A 254 -7.80 0.03 23.52
N ARG A 255 -8.76 -0.54 22.77
CA ARG A 255 -10.07 0.06 22.53
C ARG A 255 -10.87 0.30 23.82
N ARG A 256 -10.66 -0.56 24.84
CA ARG A 256 -11.26 -0.41 26.18
C ARG A 256 -10.50 0.54 27.10
N SER A 257 -9.28 0.94 26.70
CA SER A 257 -8.45 1.83 27.51
C SER A 257 -8.91 3.30 27.37
N PRO A 258 -9.05 4.04 28.47
CA PRO A 258 -9.49 5.43 28.43
C PRO A 258 -8.59 6.30 27.55
N GLY A 259 -9.22 7.11 26.71
CA GLY A 259 -8.51 8.08 25.85
C GLY A 259 -7.79 7.50 24.64
N ILE A 260 -7.88 6.19 24.38
CA ILE A 260 -7.32 5.55 23.20
C ILE A 260 -8.41 5.25 22.18
N LYS A 261 -8.15 5.55 20.91
CA LYS A 261 -8.98 5.18 19.77
C LYS A 261 -8.24 4.15 18.93
N ILE A 262 -8.97 3.21 18.34
CA ILE A 262 -8.44 2.30 17.33
C ILE A 262 -8.80 2.86 15.95
N ALA A 263 -7.76 3.18 15.17
CA ALA A 263 -7.88 3.42 13.74
C ALA A 263 -7.44 2.15 13.00
N ALA A 264 -8.19 1.73 11.98
CA ALA A 264 -7.95 0.44 11.31
C ALA A 264 -7.89 0.63 9.78
N PRO A 265 -6.82 1.27 9.25
CA PRO A 265 -6.66 1.38 7.81
C PRO A 265 -6.58 0.00 7.16
N LEU A 266 -7.22 -0.13 5.99
CA LEU A 266 -7.17 -1.36 5.19
C LEU A 266 -5.89 -1.41 4.36
N LEU A 267 -5.25 -2.59 4.33
CA LEU A 267 -4.13 -2.89 3.45
C LEU A 267 -4.62 -3.35 2.07
N TYR A 268 -3.84 -3.12 1.04
CA TYR A 268 -3.96 -3.81 -0.26
C TYR A 268 -3.51 -5.27 -0.14
N GLY A 269 -4.13 -6.01 0.77
CA GLY A 269 -3.87 -7.42 1.05
C GLY A 269 -5.17 -8.16 1.32
N ILE A 270 -5.32 -9.32 0.70
CA ILE A 270 -6.44 -10.22 0.90
C ILE A 270 -5.91 -11.49 1.55
N TYR A 271 -6.64 -12.05 2.50
CA TYR A 271 -6.51 -13.46 2.88
C TYR A 271 -7.32 -14.31 1.92
N TRP A 272 -6.72 -15.42 1.47
CA TRP A 272 -7.43 -16.39 0.63
C TRP A 272 -6.94 -17.81 0.88
N LEU A 273 -7.80 -18.78 0.63
CA LEU A 273 -7.44 -20.18 0.51
C LEU A 273 -7.15 -20.50 -0.95
N ASP A 274 -5.98 -21.06 -1.23
CA ASP A 274 -5.55 -21.51 -2.56
C ASP A 274 -5.62 -23.04 -2.63
N PHE A 275 -6.08 -23.57 -3.77
CA PHE A 275 -6.26 -24.99 -4.07
C PHE A 275 -5.17 -25.42 -5.05
N LEU A 276 -3.94 -25.67 -4.57
CA LEU A 276 -2.79 -25.88 -5.45
C LEU A 276 -2.93 -27.10 -6.36
N ASP A 277 -3.58 -28.17 -5.88
CA ASP A 277 -3.73 -29.42 -6.61
C ASP A 277 -4.95 -29.42 -7.56
N GLN A 278 -5.66 -28.30 -7.71
CA GLN A 278 -6.84 -28.19 -8.59
C GLN A 278 -6.54 -28.48 -10.08
N TRP A 279 -5.28 -28.42 -10.45
CA TRP A 279 -4.81 -28.63 -11.81
C TRP A 279 -4.54 -30.10 -12.16
N ASP A 280 -4.50 -31.00 -11.17
CA ASP A 280 -4.42 -32.44 -11.38
C ASP A 280 -5.84 -33.04 -11.51
N PRO A 281 -6.19 -33.64 -12.68
CA PRO A 281 -7.49 -34.27 -12.87
C PRO A 281 -7.83 -35.39 -11.88
N LYS A 282 -6.83 -35.95 -11.18
CA LYS A 282 -7.03 -36.97 -10.15
C LYS A 282 -7.31 -36.39 -8.77
N SER A 283 -7.04 -35.09 -8.57
CA SER A 283 -7.29 -34.43 -7.30
C SER A 283 -8.78 -34.16 -7.10
N PRO A 284 -9.32 -34.35 -5.88
CA PRO A 284 -10.67 -33.89 -5.55
C PRO A 284 -10.85 -32.38 -5.81
N TRP A 285 -9.79 -31.59 -5.69
CA TRP A 285 -9.81 -30.16 -5.94
C TRP A 285 -10.00 -29.77 -7.41
N HIS A 286 -9.86 -30.72 -8.37
CA HIS A 286 -10.15 -30.48 -9.77
C HIS A 286 -11.64 -30.19 -10.00
N ASP A 287 -12.53 -30.82 -9.21
CA ASP A 287 -13.96 -30.55 -9.27
C ASP A 287 -14.28 -29.19 -8.62
N GLN A 288 -14.85 -28.28 -9.41
CA GLN A 288 -15.27 -26.96 -8.96
C GLN A 288 -16.29 -27.03 -7.81
N ARG A 289 -17.15 -28.07 -7.74
CA ARG A 289 -18.14 -28.25 -6.67
C ARG A 289 -17.46 -28.46 -5.32
N VAL A 290 -16.32 -29.16 -5.30
CA VAL A 290 -15.51 -29.37 -4.10
C VAL A 290 -14.90 -28.04 -3.63
N ARG A 291 -14.35 -27.24 -4.55
CA ARG A 291 -13.80 -25.91 -4.21
C ARG A 291 -14.89 -24.96 -3.71
N LEU A 292 -16.09 -25.01 -4.33
CA LEU A 292 -17.23 -24.22 -3.87
C LEU A 292 -17.70 -24.67 -2.49
N ALA A 293 -17.75 -25.99 -2.22
CA ALA A 293 -18.08 -26.54 -0.92
C ALA A 293 -17.10 -26.03 0.15
N ALA A 294 -15.80 -26.10 -0.13
CA ALA A 294 -14.77 -25.55 0.77
C ALA A 294 -14.98 -24.06 1.04
N SER A 295 -15.27 -23.28 -0.01
CA SER A 295 -15.51 -21.82 0.13
C SER A 295 -16.75 -21.52 0.98
N LEU A 296 -17.86 -22.24 0.80
CA LEU A 296 -19.09 -22.07 1.57
C LEU A 296 -18.97 -22.56 3.01
N ALA A 297 -18.05 -23.50 3.30
CA ALA A 297 -17.78 -23.99 4.65
C ALA A 297 -16.98 -23.02 5.52
N ILE A 298 -16.31 -22.02 4.94
CA ILE A 298 -15.47 -21.07 5.71
C ILE A 298 -16.33 -19.98 6.32
N ASP A 299 -16.36 -19.93 7.67
CA ASP A 299 -16.98 -18.85 8.42
C ASP A 299 -16.06 -17.62 8.47
N ARG A 300 -16.12 -16.83 7.39
CA ARG A 300 -15.31 -15.61 7.21
C ARG A 300 -15.58 -14.58 8.30
N GLN A 301 -16.83 -14.49 8.76
CA GLN A 301 -17.21 -13.54 9.79
C GLN A 301 -16.57 -13.89 11.15
N ALA A 302 -16.67 -15.17 11.56
CA ALA A 302 -16.07 -15.62 12.80
C ALA A 302 -14.53 -15.51 12.79
N ILE A 303 -13.89 -15.88 11.66
CA ILE A 303 -12.43 -15.74 11.50
C ILE A 303 -12.03 -14.26 11.56
N ASN A 304 -12.70 -13.38 10.82
CA ASN A 304 -12.42 -11.94 10.86
C ASN A 304 -12.62 -11.35 12.26
N GLN A 305 -13.67 -11.81 12.99
CA GLN A 305 -13.92 -11.37 14.38
C GLN A 305 -12.81 -11.81 15.33
N ALA A 306 -12.34 -13.06 15.21
CA ALA A 306 -11.28 -13.60 16.08
C ALA A 306 -9.91 -12.95 15.78
N GLU A 307 -9.57 -12.83 14.52
CA GLU A 307 -8.22 -12.40 14.08
C GLU A 307 -8.07 -10.86 14.00
N MET A 308 -9.13 -10.15 13.62
CA MET A 308 -9.10 -8.73 13.28
C MET A 308 -10.18 -7.90 13.99
N LEU A 309 -10.85 -8.41 15.04
CA LEU A 309 -11.98 -7.76 15.73
C LEU A 309 -13.13 -7.36 14.79
N GLY A 310 -13.31 -8.05 13.69
CA GLY A 310 -14.26 -7.67 12.66
C GLY A 310 -13.85 -6.46 11.81
N LEU A 311 -12.64 -5.93 11.99
CA LEU A 311 -12.16 -4.73 11.30
C LEU A 311 -11.73 -5.01 9.85
N GLY A 312 -11.44 -6.26 9.48
CA GLY A 312 -11.22 -6.66 8.10
C GLY A 312 -12.51 -6.55 7.29
N LYS A 313 -12.40 -6.23 6.01
CA LYS A 313 -13.55 -6.14 5.10
C LYS A 313 -13.74 -7.46 4.35
N LEU A 314 -14.84 -8.18 4.61
CA LEU A 314 -15.17 -9.43 3.91
C LEU A 314 -15.24 -9.19 2.40
N THR A 315 -14.77 -10.15 1.60
CA THR A 315 -14.76 -10.04 0.15
C THR A 315 -14.76 -11.41 -0.54
N GLY A 316 -15.39 -11.50 -1.69
CA GLY A 316 -15.24 -12.58 -2.65
C GLY A 316 -14.22 -12.27 -3.75
N SER A 317 -13.67 -11.05 -3.76
CA SER A 317 -12.67 -10.62 -4.74
C SER A 317 -11.26 -11.04 -4.33
N PHE A 318 -10.50 -11.61 -5.25
CA PHE A 318 -9.05 -11.84 -5.07
C PHE A 318 -8.24 -10.54 -5.18
N VAL A 319 -8.72 -9.59 -5.99
CA VAL A 319 -8.18 -8.25 -6.08
C VAL A 319 -8.79 -7.39 -4.97
N PRO A 320 -7.98 -6.67 -4.17
CA PRO A 320 -8.52 -5.77 -3.15
C PRO A 320 -9.54 -4.80 -3.74
N PRO A 321 -10.74 -4.63 -3.15
CA PRO A 321 -11.82 -3.81 -3.72
C PRO A 321 -11.47 -2.34 -3.96
N THR A 322 -10.40 -1.86 -3.34
CA THR A 322 -9.89 -0.48 -3.47
C THR A 322 -8.79 -0.32 -4.53
N PHE A 323 -8.40 -1.41 -5.22
CA PHE A 323 -7.45 -1.34 -6.33
C PHE A 323 -8.08 -0.71 -7.57
N GLU A 324 -7.24 -0.05 -8.37
CA GLU A 324 -7.62 0.34 -9.72
C GLU A 324 -8.01 -0.91 -10.53
N PHE A 325 -9.11 -0.84 -11.25
CA PHE A 325 -9.70 -1.95 -12.01
C PHE A 325 -10.15 -3.15 -11.15
N ALA A 326 -10.38 -2.97 -9.85
CA ALA A 326 -11.00 -4.02 -9.05
C ALA A 326 -12.46 -4.22 -9.45
N LEU A 327 -12.89 -5.49 -9.53
CA LEU A 327 -14.29 -5.87 -9.59
C LEU A 327 -14.74 -6.24 -8.18
N PRO A 328 -15.59 -5.45 -7.51
CA PRO A 328 -16.15 -5.80 -6.22
C PRO A 328 -17.03 -7.05 -6.34
N ILE A 329 -16.67 -8.11 -5.62
CA ILE A 329 -17.43 -9.37 -5.55
C ILE A 329 -17.76 -9.60 -4.09
N GLU A 330 -19.03 -9.83 -3.81
CA GLU A 330 -19.50 -10.12 -2.44
C GLU A 330 -18.89 -11.43 -1.92
N ALA A 331 -18.58 -11.45 -0.63
CA ALA A 331 -18.09 -12.66 0.02
C ALA A 331 -19.15 -13.77 -0.06
N PRO A 332 -18.79 -15.01 -0.42
CA PRO A 332 -19.70 -16.12 -0.36
C PRO A 332 -20.28 -16.28 1.05
N PRO A 333 -21.56 -16.65 1.19
CA PRO A 333 -22.18 -16.88 2.49
C PRO A 333 -21.54 -18.08 3.20
N PHE A 334 -21.59 -18.09 4.53
CA PHE A 334 -21.27 -19.28 5.32
C PHE A 334 -22.49 -20.23 5.27
N ASP A 335 -22.37 -21.32 4.50
CA ASP A 335 -23.43 -22.33 4.36
C ASP A 335 -22.85 -23.76 4.38
N PRO A 336 -22.51 -24.28 5.57
CA PRO A 336 -21.97 -25.62 5.71
C PRO A 336 -22.97 -26.72 5.31
N LYS A 337 -24.29 -26.43 5.30
CA LYS A 337 -25.30 -27.37 4.84
C LYS A 337 -25.23 -27.55 3.33
N ARG A 338 -25.21 -26.47 2.56
CA ARG A 338 -25.03 -26.52 1.11
C ARG A 338 -23.67 -27.08 0.74
N ALA A 339 -22.63 -26.74 1.50
CA ALA A 339 -21.28 -27.30 1.33
C ALA A 339 -21.29 -28.84 1.41
N LYS A 340 -21.93 -29.43 2.42
CA LYS A 340 -22.07 -30.89 2.54
C LYS A 340 -22.85 -31.51 1.37
N GLN A 341 -23.90 -30.86 0.89
CA GLN A 341 -24.63 -31.31 -0.29
C GLN A 341 -23.75 -31.38 -1.54
N LEU A 342 -22.95 -30.32 -1.78
CA LEU A 342 -22.00 -30.26 -2.88
C LEU A 342 -20.94 -31.37 -2.79
N MET A 343 -20.46 -31.69 -1.58
CA MET A 343 -19.53 -32.81 -1.36
C MET A 343 -20.17 -34.15 -1.79
N VAL A 344 -21.43 -34.38 -1.42
CA VAL A 344 -22.18 -35.59 -1.89
C VAL A 344 -22.35 -35.59 -3.40
N GLU A 345 -22.81 -34.48 -4.00
CA GLU A 345 -22.99 -34.31 -5.45
C GLU A 345 -21.67 -34.51 -6.22
N ALA A 346 -20.53 -34.19 -5.63
CA ALA A 346 -19.20 -34.36 -6.19
C ALA A 346 -18.64 -35.80 -5.99
N GLY A 347 -19.37 -36.69 -5.27
CA GLY A 347 -18.93 -38.07 -5.03
C GLY A 347 -18.10 -38.27 -3.75
N TYR A 348 -18.07 -37.30 -2.85
CA TYR A 348 -17.32 -37.36 -1.59
C TYR A 348 -18.24 -37.31 -0.36
N PRO A 349 -19.24 -38.21 -0.19
CA PRO A 349 -20.19 -38.15 0.93
C PRO A 349 -19.52 -38.31 2.30
N ASN A 350 -18.37 -39.01 2.36
CA ASN A 350 -17.57 -39.21 3.56
C ASN A 350 -16.35 -38.28 3.66
N GLY A 351 -16.25 -37.31 2.73
CA GLY A 351 -15.10 -36.41 2.63
C GLY A 351 -13.84 -37.09 2.12
N PHE A 352 -12.69 -36.46 2.28
CA PHE A 352 -11.38 -36.94 1.86
C PHE A 352 -10.26 -36.34 2.71
N ASP A 353 -9.05 -36.86 2.58
CA ASP A 353 -7.82 -36.27 3.15
C ASP A 353 -7.22 -35.31 2.11
N ALA A 354 -7.20 -34.02 2.44
CA ALA A 354 -6.68 -32.95 1.61
C ALA A 354 -5.18 -32.72 1.76
N GLY A 355 -4.52 -33.52 2.63
CA GLY A 355 -3.09 -33.36 2.89
C GLY A 355 -2.74 -32.13 3.74
N ASP A 356 -1.70 -31.43 3.34
CA ASP A 356 -1.21 -30.28 4.09
C ASP A 356 -2.01 -29.00 3.77
N LEU A 357 -2.26 -28.20 4.80
CA LEU A 357 -2.72 -26.83 4.73
C LEU A 357 -1.59 -25.93 5.25
N THR A 358 -0.90 -25.25 4.34
CA THR A 358 0.31 -24.47 4.66
C THR A 358 -0.01 -22.96 4.67
N PRO A 359 -0.03 -22.31 5.85
CA PRO A 359 -0.24 -20.87 5.94
C PRO A 359 1.04 -20.08 5.63
N LEU A 360 0.90 -18.93 4.98
CA LEU A 360 1.95 -17.93 4.98
C LEU A 360 2.21 -17.45 6.41
N PRO A 361 3.42 -17.55 6.96
CA PRO A 361 3.71 -17.04 8.31
C PRO A 361 3.51 -15.51 8.42
N PRO A 362 2.96 -15.02 9.55
CA PRO A 362 2.68 -15.74 10.82
C PRO A 362 1.21 -16.23 10.97
N TYR A 363 0.46 -16.49 9.93
CA TYR A 363 -1.00 -16.66 9.92
C TYR A 363 -1.47 -18.10 10.19
N SER A 364 -0.86 -18.80 11.14
CA SER A 364 -1.21 -20.18 11.50
C SER A 364 -2.62 -20.29 12.13
N SER A 365 -3.02 -19.34 12.95
CA SER A 365 -4.34 -19.32 13.59
C SER A 365 -5.49 -19.28 12.56
N VAL A 366 -5.33 -18.52 11.49
CA VAL A 366 -6.29 -18.50 10.36
C VAL A 366 -6.40 -19.88 9.72
N ALA A 367 -5.26 -20.58 9.53
CA ALA A 367 -5.25 -21.91 8.93
C ALA A 367 -5.93 -22.95 9.86
N GLU A 368 -5.71 -22.89 11.15
CA GLU A 368 -6.36 -23.75 12.14
C GLU A 368 -7.89 -23.58 12.12
N ALA A 369 -8.36 -22.32 12.07
CA ALA A 369 -9.78 -22.03 11.97
C ALA A 369 -10.39 -22.58 10.67
N ILE A 370 -9.69 -22.40 9.52
CA ILE A 370 -10.14 -22.95 8.23
C ILE A 370 -10.12 -24.47 8.24
N ALA A 371 -9.08 -25.13 8.79
CA ALA A 371 -9.02 -26.58 8.90
C ALA A 371 -10.22 -27.12 9.69
N GLY A 372 -10.61 -26.46 10.81
CA GLY A 372 -11.80 -26.80 11.57
C GLY A 372 -13.09 -26.65 10.76
N ASN A 373 -13.24 -25.59 9.98
CA ASN A 373 -14.39 -25.37 9.11
C ASN A 373 -14.48 -26.46 8.00
N LEU A 374 -13.36 -26.80 7.38
CA LEU A 374 -13.27 -27.84 6.34
C LEU A 374 -13.57 -29.22 6.92
N GLN A 375 -13.07 -29.53 8.12
CA GLN A 375 -13.35 -30.78 8.79
C GLN A 375 -14.84 -30.99 9.07
N ALA A 376 -15.60 -29.91 9.36
CA ALA A 376 -17.04 -29.98 9.59
C ALA A 376 -17.84 -30.46 8.35
N ILE A 377 -17.25 -30.40 7.15
CA ILE A 377 -17.82 -30.92 5.90
C ILE A 377 -17.11 -32.18 5.38
N GLY A 378 -16.22 -32.78 6.19
CA GLY A 378 -15.52 -34.03 5.87
C GLY A 378 -14.17 -33.85 5.15
N ILE A 379 -13.72 -32.64 4.88
CA ILE A 379 -12.39 -32.36 4.30
C ILE A 379 -11.37 -32.29 5.44
N ARG A 380 -10.48 -33.26 5.53
CA ARG A 380 -9.44 -33.33 6.58
C ARG A 380 -8.13 -32.78 6.04
N SER A 381 -7.49 -31.88 6.78
CA SER A 381 -6.19 -31.32 6.44
C SER A 381 -5.30 -31.19 7.68
N ARG A 382 -3.98 -31.14 7.47
CA ARG A 382 -2.98 -30.95 8.53
C ARG A 382 -2.36 -29.56 8.37
N VAL A 383 -2.46 -28.72 9.38
CA VAL A 383 -1.78 -27.42 9.36
C VAL A 383 -0.29 -27.66 9.48
N ARG A 384 0.46 -27.23 8.47
CA ARG A 384 1.92 -27.35 8.40
C ARG A 384 2.56 -25.97 8.34
N THR A 385 3.14 -25.54 9.44
CA THR A 385 3.88 -24.28 9.51
C THR A 385 5.33 -24.46 9.05
N MET A 386 5.90 -23.41 8.49
CA MET A 386 7.31 -23.33 8.13
C MET A 386 7.83 -21.91 8.33
N GLU A 387 9.14 -21.73 8.27
CA GLU A 387 9.73 -20.39 8.32
C GLU A 387 9.36 -19.59 7.06
N ARG A 388 9.17 -18.26 7.20
CA ARG A 388 8.63 -17.40 6.14
C ARG A 388 9.43 -17.39 4.83
N ALA A 389 10.76 -17.32 4.91
CA ALA A 389 11.60 -17.31 3.71
C ALA A 389 11.55 -18.67 3.00
N THR A 390 11.53 -19.77 3.77
CA THR A 390 11.33 -21.13 3.27
C THR A 390 9.97 -21.27 2.59
N PHE A 391 8.89 -20.77 3.21
CA PHE A 391 7.56 -20.77 2.60
C PHE A 391 7.58 -20.06 1.23
N LEU A 392 8.11 -18.82 1.17
CA LEU A 392 8.12 -18.02 -0.04
C LEU A 392 8.98 -18.64 -1.15
N SER A 393 10.12 -19.26 -0.82
CA SER A 393 10.95 -19.95 -1.82
C SER A 393 10.26 -21.21 -2.33
N THR A 394 9.70 -22.04 -1.44
CA THR A 394 9.01 -23.28 -1.79
C THR A 394 7.77 -23.01 -2.65
N TRP A 395 7.05 -21.93 -2.33
CA TRP A 395 5.88 -21.50 -3.14
C TRP A 395 6.30 -21.05 -4.54
N ARG A 396 7.33 -20.20 -4.65
CA ARG A 396 7.89 -19.75 -5.94
C ARG A 396 8.43 -20.90 -6.79
N GLU A 397 9.03 -21.89 -6.16
CA GLU A 397 9.54 -23.10 -6.80
C GLU A 397 8.42 -24.11 -7.15
N LYS A 398 7.14 -23.78 -6.81
CA LYS A 398 5.96 -24.62 -7.04
C LYS A 398 6.07 -26.00 -6.41
N LYS A 399 6.68 -26.07 -5.21
CA LYS A 399 6.89 -27.30 -4.44
C LYS A 399 5.90 -27.50 -3.28
N LEU A 400 5.04 -26.49 -3.00
CA LEU A 400 3.92 -26.68 -2.07
C LEU A 400 2.83 -27.50 -2.75
N THR A 401 2.10 -28.30 -1.96
CA THR A 401 0.98 -29.14 -2.39
C THR A 401 -0.23 -28.94 -1.47
N GLY A 402 -1.38 -29.43 -1.85
CA GLY A 402 -2.61 -29.35 -1.07
C GLY A 402 -3.17 -27.93 -1.02
N LEU A 403 -3.28 -27.40 0.17
CA LEU A 403 -3.90 -26.10 0.43
C LEU A 403 -2.89 -25.06 0.93
N VAL A 404 -3.04 -23.82 0.50
CA VAL A 404 -2.23 -22.69 0.98
C VAL A 404 -3.12 -21.55 1.47
N ILE A 405 -2.79 -20.99 2.63
CA ILE A 405 -3.35 -19.68 3.02
C ILE A 405 -2.40 -18.59 2.54
N GLY A 406 -2.82 -17.85 1.56
CA GLY A 406 -2.14 -16.66 1.10
C GLY A 406 -2.65 -15.41 1.82
N ALA A 407 -1.75 -14.48 2.08
CA ALA A 407 -2.06 -13.20 2.75
C ALA A 407 -1.09 -12.11 2.28
N THR A 408 -0.83 -12.04 0.98
CA THR A 408 0.14 -11.06 0.47
C THR A 408 -0.54 -9.74 0.16
N GLY A 409 0.11 -8.65 0.56
CA GLY A 409 -0.14 -7.34 -0.01
C GLY A 409 0.23 -7.31 -1.49
N ALA A 410 -0.32 -6.35 -2.21
CA ALA A 410 0.05 -6.08 -3.59
C ALA A 410 0.25 -4.57 -3.77
N ALA A 411 1.00 -4.20 -4.79
CA ALA A 411 1.16 -2.83 -5.23
C ALA A 411 0.77 -2.74 -6.70
N GLY A 412 0.39 -1.55 -7.14
CA GLY A 412 -0.07 -1.35 -8.51
C GLY A 412 -1.60 -1.39 -8.64
N ASN A 413 -2.09 -2.22 -9.54
CA ASN A 413 -3.52 -2.33 -9.87
C ASN A 413 -3.95 -3.81 -10.00
N ALA A 414 -5.17 -4.05 -10.49
CA ALA A 414 -5.70 -5.40 -10.68
C ALA A 414 -4.80 -6.27 -11.56
N ALA A 415 -4.18 -5.72 -12.63
CA ALA A 415 -3.28 -6.50 -13.49
C ALA A 415 -2.07 -7.01 -12.72
N ALA A 416 -1.40 -6.12 -11.96
CA ALA A 416 -0.24 -6.49 -11.14
C ALA A 416 -0.57 -7.51 -10.04
N ARG A 417 -1.84 -7.53 -9.57
CA ARG A 417 -2.31 -8.52 -8.60
C ARG A 417 -2.60 -9.87 -9.24
N LEU A 418 -3.17 -9.89 -10.45
CA LEU A 418 -3.59 -11.11 -11.14
C LEU A 418 -2.42 -11.85 -11.80
N GLU A 419 -1.46 -11.11 -12.36
CA GLU A 419 -0.34 -11.65 -13.12
C GLU A 419 0.41 -12.79 -12.40
N PRO A 420 0.90 -12.62 -11.16
CA PRO A 420 1.70 -13.63 -10.50
C PRO A 420 0.97 -14.94 -10.21
N PHE A 421 -0.36 -14.94 -10.16
CA PHE A 421 -1.16 -16.06 -9.68
C PHE A 421 -1.94 -16.80 -10.77
N PHE A 422 -2.33 -16.10 -11.86
CA PHE A 422 -3.28 -16.65 -12.83
C PHE A 422 -2.79 -16.65 -14.28
N THR A 423 -1.59 -16.12 -14.59
CA THR A 423 -1.06 -16.07 -15.94
C THR A 423 0.01 -17.12 -16.17
N LYS A 424 0.23 -17.47 -17.44
CA LYS A 424 1.31 -18.36 -17.86
C LYS A 424 2.68 -17.76 -17.46
N GLY A 425 3.43 -18.50 -16.68
CA GLY A 425 4.73 -18.04 -16.16
C GLY A 425 4.62 -17.18 -14.89
N GLY A 426 3.43 -16.93 -14.38
CA GLY A 426 3.23 -16.25 -13.09
C GLY A 426 3.98 -16.94 -11.96
N THR A 427 4.61 -16.15 -11.09
CA THR A 427 5.53 -16.63 -10.04
C THR A 427 4.89 -17.68 -9.14
N TYR A 428 3.59 -17.53 -8.85
CA TYR A 428 2.82 -18.41 -7.97
C TYR A 428 1.74 -19.21 -8.70
N ALA A 429 1.69 -19.15 -10.04
CA ALA A 429 0.69 -19.86 -10.84
C ALA A 429 1.07 -21.34 -10.98
N TYR A 430 0.29 -22.25 -10.38
CA TYR A 430 0.47 -23.70 -10.48
C TYR A 430 -0.18 -24.29 -11.74
N GLY A 431 -1.10 -23.56 -12.34
CA GLY A 431 -1.74 -23.88 -13.61
C GLY A 431 -2.33 -22.62 -14.23
N VAL A 432 -2.90 -22.75 -15.41
CA VAL A 432 -3.39 -21.62 -16.20
C VAL A 432 -4.76 -21.95 -16.78
N VAL A 433 -5.64 -20.98 -16.75
CA VAL A 433 -6.88 -20.96 -17.55
C VAL A 433 -6.56 -20.20 -18.84
N PRO A 434 -6.60 -20.86 -20.03
CA PRO A 434 -6.19 -20.22 -21.30
C PRO A 434 -6.91 -18.90 -21.60
N GLU A 435 -8.19 -18.82 -21.25
CA GLU A 435 -9.02 -17.62 -21.43
C GLU A 435 -8.50 -16.43 -20.57
N ILE A 436 -8.02 -16.71 -19.36
CA ILE A 436 -7.41 -15.67 -18.50
C ILE A 436 -6.12 -15.18 -19.14
N ASP A 437 -5.28 -16.08 -19.63
CA ASP A 437 -3.99 -15.71 -20.24
C ASP A 437 -4.18 -14.86 -21.50
N ASP A 438 -5.13 -15.23 -22.40
CA ASP A 438 -5.48 -14.42 -23.56
C ASP A 438 -5.93 -13.01 -23.18
N LEU A 439 -6.89 -12.91 -22.27
CA LEU A 439 -7.38 -11.61 -21.77
C LEU A 439 -6.26 -10.79 -21.15
N PHE A 440 -5.36 -11.44 -20.40
CA PHE A 440 -4.26 -10.76 -19.75
C PHE A 440 -3.25 -10.20 -20.77
N GLN A 441 -2.89 -10.96 -21.79
CA GLN A 441 -1.99 -10.51 -22.85
C GLN A 441 -2.59 -9.33 -23.63
N ARG A 442 -3.87 -9.36 -23.90
CA ARG A 442 -4.58 -8.29 -24.62
C ARG A 442 -4.65 -7.00 -23.80
N GLN A 443 -4.99 -7.10 -22.49
CA GLN A 443 -5.08 -5.92 -21.64
C GLN A 443 -3.70 -5.24 -21.41
N ALA A 444 -2.60 -6.00 -21.46
CA ALA A 444 -1.26 -5.47 -21.20
C ALA A 444 -0.83 -4.35 -22.17
N ASN A 445 -1.37 -4.37 -23.39
CA ASN A 445 -1.08 -3.39 -24.45
C ASN A 445 -2.26 -2.47 -24.78
N GLU A 446 -3.40 -2.60 -24.07
CA GLU A 446 -4.59 -1.80 -24.33
C GLU A 446 -4.49 -0.43 -23.67
N LEU A 447 -4.52 0.63 -24.47
CA LEU A 447 -4.44 2.03 -24.04
C LEU A 447 -5.81 2.61 -23.67
N ASP A 448 -6.91 2.07 -24.22
CA ASP A 448 -8.27 2.46 -23.82
C ASP A 448 -8.56 1.91 -22.43
N ARG A 449 -8.65 2.82 -21.46
CA ARG A 449 -8.87 2.48 -20.06
C ARG A 449 -10.13 1.62 -19.84
N LYS A 450 -11.25 1.92 -20.53
CA LYS A 450 -12.52 1.19 -20.36
C LYS A 450 -12.44 -0.23 -20.93
N LYS A 451 -11.80 -0.39 -22.08
CA LYS A 451 -11.59 -1.72 -22.67
C LYS A 451 -10.66 -2.56 -21.79
N ARG A 452 -9.60 -1.95 -21.27
CA ARG A 452 -8.68 -2.60 -20.34
C ARG A 452 -9.38 -3.02 -19.06
N GLU A 453 -10.16 -2.13 -18.44
CA GLU A 453 -10.98 -2.43 -17.26
C GLU A 453 -11.95 -3.59 -17.54
N GLY A 454 -12.63 -3.59 -18.68
CA GLY A 454 -13.52 -4.67 -19.08
C GLY A 454 -12.83 -6.04 -19.16
N MET A 455 -11.63 -6.11 -19.73
CA MET A 455 -10.83 -7.36 -19.77
C MET A 455 -10.39 -7.79 -18.37
N LEU A 456 -9.92 -6.88 -17.53
CA LEU A 456 -9.53 -7.18 -16.15
C LEU A 456 -10.73 -7.62 -15.28
N HIS A 457 -11.90 -7.04 -15.50
CA HIS A 457 -13.14 -7.49 -14.85
C HIS A 457 -13.56 -8.90 -15.31
N GLN A 458 -13.41 -9.24 -16.60
CA GLN A 458 -13.67 -10.59 -17.09
C GLN A 458 -12.74 -11.61 -16.43
N ILE A 459 -11.44 -11.32 -16.31
CA ILE A 459 -10.49 -12.19 -15.60
C ILE A 459 -10.94 -12.42 -14.16
N GLN A 460 -11.25 -11.35 -13.41
CA GLN A 460 -11.69 -11.45 -12.02
C GLN A 460 -12.99 -12.26 -11.88
N LYS A 461 -13.90 -12.10 -12.84
CA LYS A 461 -15.14 -12.87 -12.88
C LYS A 461 -14.86 -14.37 -13.11
N ILE A 462 -13.97 -14.73 -14.04
CA ILE A 462 -13.58 -16.13 -14.28
C ILE A 462 -12.94 -16.73 -13.02
N VAL A 463 -12.06 -16.01 -12.34
CA VAL A 463 -11.43 -16.46 -11.08
C VAL A 463 -12.49 -16.77 -10.02
N ALA A 464 -13.48 -15.90 -9.87
CA ALA A 464 -14.56 -16.07 -8.89
C ALA A 464 -15.54 -17.17 -9.30
N ASP A 465 -16.06 -17.14 -10.54
CA ASP A 465 -17.07 -18.08 -11.03
C ASP A 465 -16.55 -19.53 -11.04
N ARG A 466 -15.25 -19.72 -11.34
CA ARG A 466 -14.62 -21.06 -11.32
C ARG A 466 -14.05 -21.43 -9.95
N VAL A 467 -14.19 -20.56 -8.96
CA VAL A 467 -13.65 -20.74 -7.59
C VAL A 467 -12.19 -21.19 -7.64
N LEU A 468 -11.35 -20.46 -8.39
CA LEU A 468 -9.92 -20.80 -8.50
C LEU A 468 -9.19 -20.59 -7.19
N VAL A 469 -9.69 -19.69 -6.35
CA VAL A 469 -9.28 -19.44 -4.95
C VAL A 469 -10.53 -19.11 -4.13
N ALA A 470 -10.45 -19.19 -2.80
CA ALA A 470 -11.51 -18.74 -1.91
C ALA A 470 -11.02 -17.52 -1.09
N PRO A 471 -11.33 -16.28 -1.53
CA PRO A 471 -11.02 -15.08 -0.76
C PRO A 471 -11.78 -15.04 0.55
N LEU A 472 -11.17 -14.44 1.59
CA LEU A 472 -11.77 -14.30 2.91
C LEU A 472 -12.14 -12.85 3.21
N TYR A 473 -11.13 -12.04 3.46
CA TYR A 473 -11.30 -10.61 3.77
C TYR A 473 -10.04 -9.81 3.43
N GLN A 474 -10.23 -8.53 3.21
CA GLN A 474 -9.16 -7.54 3.12
C GLN A 474 -8.65 -7.25 4.53
N GLN A 475 -7.33 -7.23 4.70
CA GLN A 475 -6.69 -7.05 6.00
C GLN A 475 -6.85 -5.61 6.52
N ALA A 476 -7.13 -5.49 7.81
CA ALA A 476 -7.01 -4.23 8.54
C ALA A 476 -5.67 -4.17 9.28
N PHE A 477 -5.20 -2.95 9.53
CA PHE A 477 -4.00 -2.66 10.30
C PHE A 477 -4.36 -1.77 11.50
N PRO A 478 -4.78 -2.34 12.62
CA PRO A 478 -5.20 -1.55 13.77
C PRO A 478 -4.04 -0.72 14.34
N TRP A 479 -4.28 0.58 14.51
CA TRP A 479 -3.41 1.52 15.21
C TRP A 479 -4.06 1.94 16.53
N GLY A 480 -3.26 2.04 17.59
CA GLY A 480 -3.67 2.71 18.82
C GLY A 480 -3.34 4.19 18.74
N VAL A 481 -4.35 5.05 18.86
CA VAL A 481 -4.22 6.51 18.77
C VAL A 481 -4.56 7.13 20.12
N GLY A 482 -3.58 7.76 20.76
CA GLY A 482 -3.69 8.37 22.07
C GLY A 482 -4.52 9.67 22.08
N SER A 483 -4.93 10.09 23.27
CA SER A 483 -5.86 11.21 23.48
C SER A 483 -5.35 12.56 23.00
N ARG A 484 -4.02 12.77 22.93
CA ARG A 484 -3.39 14.01 22.48
C ARG A 484 -3.50 14.23 20.96
N VAL A 485 -3.75 13.16 20.19
CA VAL A 485 -3.80 13.24 18.73
C VAL A 485 -5.19 13.71 18.29
N GLU A 486 -5.23 14.76 17.48
CA GLU A 486 -6.44 15.21 16.79
C GLU A 486 -6.58 14.50 15.45
N GLU A 487 -5.51 14.52 14.62
CA GLU A 487 -5.46 13.83 13.32
C GLU A 487 -4.22 12.93 13.24
N SER A 488 -4.45 11.65 13.01
CA SER A 488 -3.39 10.62 12.92
C SER A 488 -2.98 10.27 11.49
N THR A 489 -3.66 10.78 10.49
CA THR A 489 -3.57 10.43 9.06
C THR A 489 -3.87 8.97 8.72
N ALA A 490 -4.27 8.16 9.71
CA ALA A 490 -4.56 6.74 9.52
C ALA A 490 -5.70 6.53 8.51
N GLY A 491 -5.41 5.80 7.43
CA GLY A 491 -6.41 5.46 6.42
C GLY A 491 -6.77 6.58 5.45
N LEU A 492 -6.14 7.76 5.53
CA LEU A 492 -6.35 8.83 4.57
C LEU A 492 -5.89 8.41 3.16
N VAL A 493 -4.86 7.59 3.05
CA VAL A 493 -4.43 6.97 1.79
C VAL A 493 -4.88 5.51 1.81
N GLN A 494 -5.91 5.22 1.03
CA GLN A 494 -6.51 3.87 1.01
C GLN A 494 -5.50 2.80 0.56
N GLY A 495 -5.48 1.68 1.26
CA GLY A 495 -4.64 0.53 0.94
C GLY A 495 -3.18 0.63 1.37
N PHE A 496 -2.75 1.77 1.89
CA PHE A 496 -1.38 2.03 2.35
C PHE A 496 -1.36 2.40 3.84
N PRO A 497 -1.45 1.43 4.74
CA PRO A 497 -1.71 1.66 6.17
C PRO A 497 -0.61 2.42 6.90
N TYR A 498 0.60 2.49 6.35
CA TYR A 498 1.73 3.21 6.96
C TYR A 498 1.98 4.58 6.34
N THR A 499 1.20 4.96 5.33
CA THR A 499 1.42 6.18 4.59
C THR A 499 0.25 7.14 4.77
N GLY A 500 0.60 8.40 4.88
CA GLY A 500 -0.34 9.51 4.92
C GLY A 500 0.43 10.81 4.78
N PRO A 501 -0.25 11.89 4.45
CA PRO A 501 0.39 13.20 4.40
C PRO A 501 0.86 13.59 5.80
N ALA A 502 2.17 13.44 6.07
CA ALA A 502 2.76 13.68 7.39
C ALA A 502 2.53 15.12 7.87
N GLU A 503 2.40 16.07 6.94
CA GLU A 503 2.05 17.47 7.21
C GLU A 503 0.63 17.67 7.74
N ASP A 504 -0.23 16.67 7.62
CA ASP A 504 -1.60 16.72 8.14
C ASP A 504 -1.72 16.13 9.56
N LEU A 505 -0.66 15.52 10.10
CA LEU A 505 -0.61 15.11 11.52
C LEU A 505 -0.92 16.31 12.42
N LYS A 506 -1.77 16.10 13.45
CA LYS A 506 -2.19 17.19 14.33
C LYS A 506 -2.34 16.74 15.77
N LEU A 507 -1.81 17.55 16.69
CA LEU A 507 -2.07 17.48 18.13
C LEU A 507 -3.22 18.42 18.51
N LYS A 508 -3.90 18.08 19.63
CA LYS A 508 -4.98 18.92 20.20
C LYS A 508 -4.40 20.14 20.85
#